data_09a7b3a8565d76e864a6461ea43d053d
#
_entry.id   09a7b3a8565d76e864a6461ea43d053d
#
_cell.length_a   1.000
_cell.length_b   1.000
_cell.length_c   1.000
_cell.angle_alpha   90.00
_cell.angle_beta   90.00
_cell.angle_gamma   90.00
#
_symmetry.space_group_name_H-M   'P 1'
#
loop_
_entity.id
_entity.type
_entity.pdbx_description
1 polymer ?
#
loop_
_entity_poly.entity_id
_entity_poly.type
_entity_poly.pdbx_seq_one_letter_code
_entity_poly.pdbx_strand_id
1 'polypeptide(L)'
;MSKSLDFFKQHIDNPIRIKQAEILDKILKEHFNFNYVECIETGCSYGGYDDFGTYLGHFTNENNGKLKTVDIVYNSIEKSKIFYNDLFPKLDVDFFCGDSVEYLKSYDGNPNLVHLDSWDLEIPNPMSSMLHGWLEFSNIKDKMPSGSICIIDDNYLNGTTVYWNILNDGNHVKTLPIDITYDIVGKGGLVYHWVKNYKTDWELIGDHYHAGPNIKLILKKK
;
A
#
# COMPACT_ATOMS: atom_id res chain seq x y z
N MET A 1 -7.07 19.00 -9.39
CA MET A 1 -6.21 17.81 -9.16
C MET A 1 -5.03 18.24 -8.31
N SER A 2 -4.41 17.33 -7.56
CA SER A 2 -3.13 17.63 -6.92
C SER A 2 -2.00 17.51 -7.92
N LYS A 3 -0.87 18.17 -7.63
CA LYS A 3 0.34 18.01 -8.44
C LYS A 3 0.79 16.53 -8.49
N SER A 4 0.58 15.79 -7.39
CA SER A 4 0.94 14.36 -7.32
C SER A 4 0.11 13.49 -8.25
N LEU A 5 -1.19 13.75 -8.36
CA LEU A 5 -2.04 13.05 -9.30
C LEU A 5 -1.72 13.41 -10.77
N ASP A 6 -1.44 14.68 -11.05
CA ASP A 6 -1.04 15.11 -12.39
C ASP A 6 0.31 14.50 -12.79
N PHE A 7 1.27 14.46 -11.86
CA PHE A 7 2.56 13.80 -12.05
C PHE A 7 2.39 12.29 -12.30
N PHE A 8 1.58 11.61 -11.47
CA PHE A 8 1.30 10.18 -11.63
C PHE A 8 0.73 9.86 -13.03
N LYS A 9 -0.25 10.63 -13.50
CA LYS A 9 -0.87 10.45 -14.82
C LYS A 9 0.09 10.68 -16.01
N GLN A 10 1.17 11.41 -15.80
CA GLN A 10 2.20 11.60 -16.84
C GLN A 10 3.14 10.39 -16.95
N HIS A 11 3.25 9.56 -15.92
CA HIS A 11 4.18 8.44 -15.86
C HIS A 11 3.49 7.07 -15.94
N ILE A 12 2.20 7.02 -15.63
CA ILE A 12 1.41 5.78 -15.58
C ILE A 12 0.24 5.90 -16.57
N ASP A 13 0.11 4.97 -17.47
CA ASP A 13 -0.96 4.89 -18.47
C ASP A 13 -2.04 3.83 -18.16
N ASN A 14 -1.87 3.07 -17.09
CA ASN A 14 -2.84 2.07 -16.62
C ASN A 14 -4.11 2.74 -16.06
N PRO A 15 -5.29 2.62 -16.72
CA PRO A 15 -6.50 3.33 -16.31
C PRO A 15 -7.04 2.90 -14.94
N ILE A 16 -6.78 1.64 -14.54
CA ILE A 16 -7.18 1.14 -13.21
C ILE A 16 -6.33 1.81 -12.13
N ARG A 17 -5.02 1.88 -12.34
CA ARG A 17 -4.09 2.52 -11.39
C ARG A 17 -4.33 4.02 -11.31
N ILE A 18 -4.61 4.67 -12.43
CA ILE A 18 -5.00 6.09 -12.46
C ILE A 18 -6.27 6.30 -11.61
N LYS A 19 -7.27 5.42 -11.75
CA LYS A 19 -8.50 5.52 -10.96
C LYS A 19 -8.26 5.31 -9.47
N GLN A 20 -7.40 4.37 -9.10
CA GLN A 20 -6.99 4.16 -7.70
C GLN A 20 -6.27 5.39 -7.15
N ALA A 21 -5.36 5.99 -7.93
CA ALA A 21 -4.66 7.22 -7.53
C ALA A 21 -5.62 8.42 -7.39
N GLU A 22 -6.65 8.55 -8.23
CA GLU A 22 -7.69 9.58 -8.10
C GLU A 22 -8.47 9.46 -6.78
N ILE A 23 -8.82 8.24 -6.40
CA ILE A 23 -9.52 7.97 -5.14
C ILE A 23 -8.61 8.32 -3.96
N LEU A 24 -7.35 7.87 -3.98
CA LEU A 24 -6.40 8.17 -2.92
C LEU A 24 -6.11 9.68 -2.82
N ASP A 25 -5.91 10.37 -3.95
CA ASP A 25 -5.69 11.82 -3.99
C ASP A 25 -6.83 12.59 -3.33
N LYS A 26 -8.07 12.17 -3.59
CA LYS A 26 -9.25 12.74 -2.93
C LYS A 26 -9.22 12.50 -1.42
N ILE A 27 -8.95 11.27 -0.99
CA ILE A 27 -8.90 10.89 0.42
C ILE A 27 -7.79 11.64 1.15
N LEU A 28 -6.57 11.72 0.59
CA LEU A 28 -5.47 12.45 1.21
C LEU A 28 -5.79 13.93 1.34
N LYS A 29 -6.43 14.56 0.36
CA LYS A 29 -6.87 15.96 0.45
C LYS A 29 -7.91 16.21 1.54
N GLU A 30 -8.82 15.27 1.75
CA GLU A 30 -9.91 15.41 2.71
C GLU A 30 -9.48 15.08 4.14
N HIS A 31 -8.55 14.17 4.31
CA HIS A 31 -8.25 13.54 5.60
C HIS A 31 -6.82 13.71 6.11
N PHE A 32 -5.84 13.96 5.24
CA PHE A 32 -4.44 14.11 5.62
C PHE A 32 -4.11 15.57 5.92
N ASN A 33 -3.88 15.91 7.19
CA ASN A 33 -3.72 17.27 7.69
C ASN A 33 -2.34 17.51 8.33
N PHE A 34 -1.29 16.91 7.79
CA PHE A 34 0.07 17.12 8.25
C PHE A 34 0.83 18.06 7.32
N ASN A 35 1.66 18.94 7.88
CA ASN A 35 2.55 19.82 7.13
C ASN A 35 3.86 19.14 6.68
N TYR A 36 4.07 17.91 7.10
CA TYR A 36 5.24 17.09 6.83
C TYR A 36 4.81 15.64 6.65
N VAL A 37 5.39 14.94 5.69
CA VAL A 37 5.10 13.53 5.44
C VAL A 37 6.26 12.66 5.89
N GLU A 38 6.04 11.78 6.85
CA GLU A 38 6.91 10.65 7.13
C GLU A 38 6.24 9.39 6.57
N CYS A 39 6.66 9.02 5.37
CA CYS A 39 6.10 7.90 4.63
C CYS A 39 6.92 6.63 4.85
N ILE A 40 6.25 5.50 5.08
CA ILE A 40 6.86 4.17 5.02
C ILE A 40 6.14 3.37 3.92
N GLU A 41 6.92 2.73 3.05
CA GLU A 41 6.46 1.76 2.07
C GLU A 41 7.10 0.41 2.36
N THR A 42 6.31 -0.65 2.47
CA THR A 42 6.80 -2.04 2.50
C THR A 42 6.50 -2.71 1.17
N GLY A 43 7.49 -3.47 0.62
CA GLY A 43 7.48 -3.83 -0.79
C GLY A 43 7.89 -2.62 -1.63
N CYS A 44 9.17 -2.54 -1.99
CA CYS A 44 9.69 -1.32 -2.61
C CYS A 44 9.21 -1.14 -4.05
N SER A 45 8.85 0.08 -4.37
CA SER A 45 8.59 0.52 -5.74
C SER A 45 9.89 0.68 -6.51
N TYR A 46 9.94 0.22 -7.76
CA TYR A 46 11.14 0.33 -8.60
C TYR A 46 10.85 0.74 -10.05
N GLY A 47 9.69 1.32 -10.27
CA GLY A 47 9.25 1.79 -11.58
C GLY A 47 8.62 0.69 -12.43
N GLY A 48 7.52 1.01 -13.04
CA GLY A 48 6.73 0.14 -13.91
C GLY A 48 5.33 0.70 -14.11
N TYR A 49 4.58 0.08 -15.01
CA TYR A 49 3.23 0.54 -15.37
C TYR A 49 2.21 0.48 -14.23
N ASP A 50 2.54 -0.18 -13.13
CA ASP A 50 1.64 -0.42 -12.00
C ASP A 50 2.15 0.13 -10.66
N ASP A 51 3.24 0.88 -10.69
CA ASP A 51 3.96 1.26 -9.49
C ASP A 51 3.34 2.48 -8.78
N PHE A 52 2.80 2.25 -7.59
CA PHE A 52 2.17 3.28 -6.76
C PHE A 52 3.19 4.21 -6.08
N GLY A 53 4.45 3.81 -6.00
CA GLY A 53 5.55 4.62 -5.47
C GLY A 53 5.74 5.93 -6.23
N THR A 54 5.40 5.98 -7.53
CA THR A 54 5.38 7.23 -8.31
C THR A 54 4.47 8.28 -7.68
N TYR A 55 3.28 7.88 -7.21
CA TYR A 55 2.37 8.78 -6.51
C TYR A 55 2.87 9.14 -5.11
N LEU A 56 3.27 8.13 -4.32
CA LEU A 56 3.72 8.32 -2.94
C LEU A 56 5.01 9.14 -2.87
N GLY A 57 5.98 8.87 -3.76
CA GLY A 57 7.23 9.63 -3.85
C GLY A 57 6.97 11.11 -4.17
N HIS A 58 6.13 11.40 -5.17
CA HIS A 58 5.77 12.77 -5.48
C HIS A 58 5.01 13.45 -4.34
N PHE A 59 4.03 12.77 -3.74
CA PHE A 59 3.26 13.31 -2.61
C PHE A 59 4.16 13.63 -1.42
N THR A 60 5.08 12.74 -1.09
CA THR A 60 6.04 12.93 0.00
C THR A 60 6.99 14.11 -0.28
N ASN A 61 7.52 14.20 -1.50
CA ASN A 61 8.40 15.27 -1.93
C ASN A 61 7.72 16.66 -1.89
N GLU A 62 6.48 16.77 -2.38
CA GLU A 62 5.72 18.03 -2.38
C GLU A 62 5.34 18.50 -0.97
N ASN A 63 5.33 17.61 0.00
CA ASN A 63 5.02 17.91 1.40
C ASN A 63 6.28 17.95 2.30
N ASN A 64 7.45 18.19 1.71
CA ASN A 64 8.75 18.28 2.41
C ASN A 64 9.03 17.07 3.31
N GLY A 65 8.59 15.91 2.86
CA GLY A 65 8.64 14.69 3.64
C GLY A 65 9.91 13.87 3.42
N LYS A 66 9.95 12.74 4.11
CA LYS A 66 10.91 11.66 3.88
C LYS A 66 10.19 10.34 3.63
N LEU A 67 10.79 9.50 2.80
CA LEU A 67 10.28 8.18 2.48
C LEU A 67 11.24 7.12 3.03
N LYS A 68 10.68 6.06 3.60
CA LYS A 68 11.41 4.85 3.94
C LYS A 68 10.81 3.71 3.16
N THR A 69 11.65 3.00 2.40
CA THR A 69 11.19 1.85 1.61
C THR A 69 11.92 0.59 2.05
N VAL A 70 11.17 -0.48 2.20
CA VAL A 70 11.62 -1.74 2.79
C VAL A 70 11.28 -2.89 1.87
N ASP A 71 12.28 -3.73 1.54
CA ASP A 71 12.07 -4.95 0.78
C ASP A 71 13.05 -6.04 1.22
N ILE A 72 12.61 -7.28 1.19
CA ILE A 72 13.48 -8.42 1.52
C ILE A 72 14.44 -8.77 0.37
N VAL A 73 14.13 -8.33 -0.85
CA VAL A 73 14.91 -8.65 -2.06
C VAL A 73 15.91 -7.53 -2.35
N TYR A 74 17.20 -7.79 -2.16
CA TYR A 74 18.26 -6.83 -2.41
C TYR A 74 18.21 -6.19 -3.81
N ASN A 75 17.95 -6.98 -4.85
CA ASN A 75 17.87 -6.46 -6.22
C ASN A 75 16.70 -5.48 -6.43
N SER A 76 15.59 -5.66 -5.71
CA SER A 76 14.46 -4.72 -5.72
C SER A 76 14.86 -3.40 -5.08
N ILE A 77 15.58 -3.44 -3.96
CA ILE A 77 16.13 -2.24 -3.31
C ILE A 77 17.08 -1.47 -4.25
N GLU A 78 17.98 -2.15 -4.96
CA GLU A 78 18.91 -1.46 -5.90
C GLU A 78 18.16 -0.81 -7.07
N LYS A 79 17.12 -1.46 -7.61
CA LYS A 79 16.26 -0.86 -8.63
C LYS A 79 15.48 0.34 -8.07
N SER A 80 14.96 0.21 -6.86
CA SER A 80 14.24 1.27 -6.16
C SER A 80 15.10 2.51 -5.95
N LYS A 81 16.38 2.34 -5.58
CA LYS A 81 17.35 3.45 -5.47
C LYS A 81 17.47 4.22 -6.80
N ILE A 82 17.61 3.51 -7.91
CA ILE A 82 17.68 4.13 -9.23
C ILE A 82 16.38 4.88 -9.52
N PHE A 83 15.24 4.23 -9.34
CA PHE A 83 13.92 4.80 -9.57
C PHE A 83 13.68 6.10 -8.80
N TYR A 84 13.88 6.09 -7.48
CA TYR A 84 13.66 7.29 -6.66
C TYR A 84 14.67 8.40 -6.93
N ASN A 85 15.94 8.06 -7.15
CA ASN A 85 16.97 9.06 -7.50
C ASN A 85 16.71 9.74 -8.83
N ASP A 86 16.21 9.01 -9.83
CA ASP A 86 15.93 9.55 -11.16
C ASP A 86 14.68 10.44 -11.16
N LEU A 87 13.59 9.99 -10.50
CA LEU A 87 12.34 10.73 -10.50
C LEU A 87 12.28 11.83 -9.42
N PHE A 88 12.91 11.61 -8.29
CA PHE A 88 12.79 12.49 -7.11
C PHE A 88 14.16 12.80 -6.48
N PRO A 89 15.09 13.45 -7.20
CA PRO A 89 16.48 13.62 -6.75
C PRO A 89 16.64 14.48 -5.49
N LYS A 90 15.56 15.11 -5.01
CA LYS A 90 15.55 15.92 -3.78
C LYS A 90 14.81 15.26 -2.62
N LEU A 91 14.13 14.14 -2.88
CA LEU A 91 13.43 13.41 -1.85
C LEU A 91 14.45 12.67 -0.97
N ASP A 92 14.32 12.84 0.34
CA ASP A 92 15.07 12.06 1.32
C ASP A 92 14.46 10.65 1.40
N VAL A 93 15.21 9.65 0.91
CA VAL A 93 14.76 8.25 0.86
C VAL A 93 15.75 7.35 1.58
N ASP A 94 15.27 6.68 2.63
CA ASP A 94 15.99 5.61 3.31
C ASP A 94 15.60 4.24 2.73
N PHE A 95 16.58 3.45 2.32
CA PHE A 95 16.38 2.12 1.76
C PHE A 95 16.83 1.04 2.74
N PHE A 96 15.94 0.13 3.09
CA PHE A 96 16.23 -0.98 3.98
C PHE A 96 15.99 -2.33 3.29
N CYS A 97 17.01 -3.19 3.28
CA CYS A 97 16.91 -4.56 2.78
C CYS A 97 16.72 -5.52 3.96
N GLY A 98 15.52 -6.06 4.11
CA GLY A 98 15.19 -6.98 5.19
C GLY A 98 13.69 -7.24 5.35
N ASP A 99 13.36 -8.00 6.37
CA ASP A 99 11.98 -8.35 6.70
C ASP A 99 11.19 -7.11 7.16
N SER A 100 10.07 -6.84 6.51
CA SER A 100 9.23 -5.67 6.77
C SER A 100 8.56 -5.73 8.15
N VAL A 101 8.16 -6.92 8.62
CA VAL A 101 7.53 -7.09 9.94
C VAL A 101 8.53 -6.75 11.05
N GLU A 102 9.77 -7.24 10.95
CA GLU A 102 10.82 -6.94 11.94
C GLU A 102 11.28 -5.47 11.84
N TYR A 103 11.34 -4.90 10.64
CA TYR A 103 11.61 -3.48 10.44
C TYR A 103 10.55 -2.62 11.14
N LEU A 104 9.26 -2.84 10.85
CA LEU A 104 8.16 -2.07 11.44
C LEU A 104 8.08 -2.24 12.96
N LYS A 105 8.41 -3.42 13.47
CA LYS A 105 8.48 -3.70 14.91
C LYS A 105 9.58 -2.88 15.60
N SER A 106 10.76 -2.77 14.99
CA SER A 106 11.91 -2.04 15.53
C SER A 106 11.87 -0.53 15.23
N TYR A 107 10.98 -0.09 14.37
CA TYR A 107 10.88 1.32 13.98
C TYR A 107 10.53 2.21 15.16
N ASP A 108 11.26 3.29 15.37
CA ASP A 108 11.14 4.20 16.52
C ASP A 108 10.57 5.60 16.17
N GLY A 109 10.25 5.84 14.89
CA GLY A 109 9.63 7.08 14.43
C GLY A 109 8.11 7.12 14.57
N ASN A 110 7.50 8.19 14.05
CA ASN A 110 6.06 8.43 14.09
C ASN A 110 5.52 8.65 12.65
N PRO A 111 5.47 7.61 11.81
CA PRO A 111 5.06 7.78 10.43
C PRO A 111 3.57 8.18 10.38
N ASN A 112 3.25 9.10 9.48
CA ASN A 112 1.89 9.59 9.31
C ASN A 112 1.25 9.14 7.97
N LEU A 113 2.05 8.52 7.10
CA LEU A 113 1.58 7.83 5.90
C LEU A 113 2.30 6.48 5.79
N VAL A 114 1.56 5.40 5.72
CA VAL A 114 2.12 4.04 5.60
C VAL A 114 1.43 3.31 4.45
N HIS A 115 2.22 2.70 3.57
CA HIS A 115 1.77 1.83 2.49
C HIS A 115 2.33 0.43 2.70
N LEU A 116 1.45 -0.53 2.94
CA LEU A 116 1.80 -1.94 3.16
C LEU A 116 1.56 -2.74 1.88
N ASP A 117 2.65 -3.14 1.23
CA ASP A 117 2.63 -3.82 -0.08
C ASP A 117 3.69 -4.92 -0.23
N SER A 118 4.19 -5.51 0.88
CA SER A 118 5.37 -6.37 0.87
C SER A 118 5.16 -7.85 0.55
N TRP A 119 3.96 -8.36 0.50
CA TRP A 119 3.69 -9.79 0.30
C TRP A 119 2.53 -9.98 -0.64
N ASP A 120 2.74 -10.68 -1.75
CA ASP A 120 1.67 -10.93 -2.73
C ASP A 120 0.59 -11.86 -2.17
N LEU A 121 -0.61 -11.74 -2.72
CA LEU A 121 -1.70 -12.64 -2.40
C LEU A 121 -1.39 -14.05 -2.90
N GLU A 122 -1.21 -14.98 -1.98
CA GLU A 122 -1.04 -16.40 -2.30
C GLU A 122 -2.40 -17.08 -2.51
N ILE A 123 -2.63 -17.57 -3.72
CA ILE A 123 -3.76 -18.44 -4.01
C ILE A 123 -3.20 -19.86 -4.22
N PRO A 124 -3.62 -20.86 -3.51
CA PRO A 124 -4.90 -21.04 -2.81
C PRO A 124 -4.91 -20.75 -1.30
N ASN A 125 -3.83 -20.23 -0.72
CA ASN A 125 -3.77 -19.97 0.71
C ASN A 125 -3.68 -18.45 1.02
N PRO A 126 -4.80 -17.71 0.97
CA PRO A 126 -4.79 -16.27 1.25
C PRO A 126 -4.49 -15.92 2.73
N MET A 127 -4.54 -16.92 3.64
CA MET A 127 -4.28 -16.69 5.06
C MET A 127 -2.84 -16.25 5.33
N SER A 128 -1.85 -16.69 4.52
CA SER A 128 -0.46 -16.26 4.70
C SER A 128 -0.30 -14.77 4.45
N SER A 129 -0.85 -14.25 3.35
CA SER A 129 -0.82 -12.81 3.07
C SER A 129 -1.67 -12.00 4.05
N MET A 130 -2.84 -12.52 4.48
CA MET A 130 -3.67 -11.90 5.49
C MET A 130 -2.95 -11.79 6.84
N LEU A 131 -2.24 -12.84 7.27
CA LEU A 131 -1.47 -12.84 8.49
C LEU A 131 -0.26 -11.91 8.41
N HIS A 132 0.45 -11.92 7.28
CA HIS A 132 1.58 -11.01 7.06
C HIS A 132 1.16 -9.54 7.17
N GLY A 133 0.13 -9.14 6.44
CA GLY A 133 -0.39 -7.76 6.50
C GLY A 133 -0.93 -7.37 7.88
N TRP A 134 -1.50 -8.32 8.62
CA TRP A 134 -1.87 -8.10 10.02
C TRP A 134 -0.67 -7.86 10.91
N LEU A 135 0.42 -8.62 10.74
CA LEU A 135 1.66 -8.45 11.51
C LEU A 135 2.31 -7.09 11.21
N GLU A 136 2.39 -6.70 9.94
CA GLU A 136 2.89 -5.37 9.57
C GLU A 136 2.06 -4.26 10.21
N PHE A 137 0.74 -4.27 10.01
CA PHE A 137 -0.16 -3.28 10.57
C PHE A 137 -0.08 -3.22 12.11
N SER A 138 -0.08 -4.37 12.77
CA SER A 138 -0.02 -4.45 14.23
C SER A 138 1.25 -3.85 14.81
N ASN A 139 2.38 -3.97 14.11
CA ASN A 139 3.66 -3.43 14.56
C ASN A 139 3.79 -1.92 14.36
N ILE A 140 3.03 -1.32 13.43
CA ILE A 140 3.15 0.12 13.12
C ILE A 140 1.99 0.96 13.65
N LYS A 141 0.77 0.41 13.77
CA LYS A 141 -0.46 1.16 14.06
C LYS A 141 -0.38 2.05 15.31
N ASP A 142 0.29 1.58 16.36
CA ASP A 142 0.39 2.30 17.62
C ASP A 142 1.43 3.42 17.59
N LYS A 143 2.39 3.36 16.65
CA LYS A 143 3.43 4.38 16.43
C LYS A 143 2.93 5.54 15.56
N MET A 144 1.88 5.34 14.81
CA MET A 144 1.28 6.36 13.96
C MET A 144 0.48 7.37 14.79
N PRO A 145 0.67 8.69 14.63
CA PRO A 145 -0.12 9.70 15.32
C PRO A 145 -1.59 9.74 14.84
N SER A 146 -2.47 10.35 15.65
CA SER A 146 -3.86 10.58 15.22
C SER A 146 -3.92 11.41 13.93
N GLY A 147 -4.81 11.07 13.04
CA GLY A 147 -4.93 11.65 11.69
C GLY A 147 -4.09 10.96 10.62
N SER A 148 -3.20 10.03 10.99
CA SER A 148 -2.38 9.27 10.05
C SER A 148 -3.20 8.37 9.16
N ILE A 149 -2.66 8.08 7.97
CA ILE A 149 -3.28 7.21 6.97
C ILE A 149 -2.42 5.98 6.73
N CYS A 150 -3.06 4.80 6.78
CA CYS A 150 -2.47 3.52 6.40
C CYS A 150 -3.20 2.98 5.16
N ILE A 151 -2.44 2.65 4.14
CA ILE A 151 -2.90 2.05 2.90
C ILE A 151 -2.41 0.60 2.88
N ILE A 152 -3.30 -0.36 2.62
CA ILE A 152 -2.93 -1.78 2.51
C ILE A 152 -3.36 -2.25 1.13
N ASP A 153 -2.40 -2.72 0.33
CA ASP A 153 -2.61 -3.16 -1.05
C ASP A 153 -3.05 -4.63 -1.15
N ASP A 154 -3.31 -5.09 -2.34
CA ASP A 154 -3.63 -6.48 -2.73
C ASP A 154 -4.76 -7.12 -1.93
N ASN A 155 -5.90 -6.45 -1.90
CA ASN A 155 -7.10 -7.00 -1.31
C ASN A 155 -8.17 -7.27 -2.37
N TYR A 156 -9.01 -8.27 -2.10
CA TYR A 156 -10.08 -8.70 -3.00
C TYR A 156 -11.33 -9.06 -2.21
N LEU A 157 -12.48 -8.86 -2.82
CA LEU A 157 -13.72 -9.42 -2.27
C LEU A 157 -13.65 -10.95 -2.28
N ASN A 158 -14.09 -11.57 -1.20
CA ASN A 158 -14.22 -13.02 -1.15
C ASN A 158 -15.15 -13.52 -2.28
N GLY A 159 -14.78 -14.63 -2.89
CA GLY A 159 -15.50 -15.19 -4.06
C GLY A 159 -15.17 -14.50 -5.39
N THR A 160 -14.30 -13.48 -5.42
CA THR A 160 -13.85 -12.86 -6.67
C THR A 160 -12.99 -13.84 -7.47
N THR A 161 -13.24 -13.90 -8.78
CA THR A 161 -12.35 -14.60 -9.70
C THR A 161 -11.23 -13.64 -10.12
N VAL A 162 -10.00 -14.03 -9.83
CA VAL A 162 -8.81 -13.26 -10.17
C VAL A 162 -8.15 -13.86 -11.40
N TYR A 163 -7.86 -13.02 -12.38
CA TYR A 163 -7.17 -13.39 -13.61
C TYR A 163 -5.70 -12.98 -13.47
N TRP A 164 -4.81 -13.96 -13.42
CA TRP A 164 -3.37 -13.72 -13.47
C TRP A 164 -2.83 -13.99 -14.85
N ASN A 165 -2.19 -13.01 -15.42
CA ASN A 165 -1.37 -13.19 -16.62
C ASN A 165 0.09 -13.38 -16.16
N ILE A 166 0.47 -14.64 -15.92
CA ILE A 166 1.87 -14.95 -15.67
C ILE A 166 2.59 -14.93 -17.02
N LEU A 167 3.51 -13.99 -17.19
CA LEU A 167 4.40 -13.92 -18.34
C LEU A 167 5.01 -15.30 -18.61
N ASN A 168 4.65 -15.91 -19.76
CA ASN A 168 5.06 -17.21 -20.30
C ASN A 168 4.23 -18.46 -19.93
N ASP A 169 3.25 -18.41 -19.04
CA ASP A 169 2.53 -19.62 -18.58
C ASP A 169 1.01 -19.60 -18.87
N GLY A 170 0.53 -18.58 -19.60
CA GLY A 170 -0.88 -18.42 -19.98
C GLY A 170 -1.75 -17.78 -18.87
N ASN A 171 -3.02 -17.58 -19.22
CA ASN A 171 -3.99 -16.97 -18.28
C ASN A 171 -4.41 -17.98 -17.22
N HIS A 172 -3.98 -17.80 -16.00
CA HIS A 172 -4.49 -18.55 -14.87
C HIS A 172 -5.72 -17.85 -14.29
N VAL A 173 -6.86 -18.54 -14.31
CA VAL A 173 -8.08 -18.10 -13.65
C VAL A 173 -8.18 -18.82 -12.32
N LYS A 174 -8.14 -18.08 -11.21
CA LYS A 174 -8.34 -18.65 -9.89
C LYS A 174 -9.49 -17.94 -9.18
N THR A 175 -10.45 -18.71 -8.69
CA THR A 175 -11.48 -18.17 -7.81
C THR A 175 -10.97 -18.26 -6.38
N LEU A 176 -11.03 -17.13 -5.67
CA LEU A 176 -10.68 -17.10 -4.25
C LEU A 176 -11.62 -18.05 -3.48
N PRO A 177 -11.11 -18.81 -2.51
CA PRO A 177 -11.91 -19.78 -1.79
C PRO A 177 -13.08 -19.11 -1.08
N ILE A 178 -14.27 -19.66 -1.29
CA ILE A 178 -15.54 -19.15 -0.71
C ILE A 178 -15.67 -19.54 0.77
N ASP A 179 -14.90 -20.52 1.23
CA ASP A 179 -15.00 -21.10 2.58
C ASP A 179 -14.35 -20.23 3.68
N ILE A 180 -13.81 -19.06 3.32
CA ILE A 180 -13.27 -18.11 4.29
C ILE A 180 -14.38 -17.18 4.75
N THR A 181 -14.57 -17.08 6.06
CA THR A 181 -15.60 -16.24 6.70
C THR A 181 -15.34 -14.74 6.64
N TYR A 182 -14.32 -14.30 5.91
CA TYR A 182 -13.95 -12.89 5.76
C TYR A 182 -14.52 -12.29 4.47
N ASP A 183 -15.07 -11.10 4.55
CA ASP A 183 -15.61 -10.37 3.38
C ASP A 183 -14.52 -9.98 2.39
N ILE A 184 -13.33 -9.70 2.91
CA ILE A 184 -12.13 -9.32 2.16
C ILE A 184 -11.01 -10.32 2.44
N VAL A 185 -10.32 -10.72 1.39
CA VAL A 185 -9.11 -11.55 1.43
C VAL A 185 -7.93 -10.79 0.84
N GLY A 186 -6.72 -11.14 1.24
CA GLY A 186 -5.49 -10.43 0.91
C GLY A 186 -4.89 -9.73 2.13
N LYS A 187 -3.85 -8.95 1.94
CA LYS A 187 -3.06 -8.35 3.04
C LYS A 187 -3.91 -7.66 4.11
N GLY A 188 -4.93 -6.92 3.71
CA GLY A 188 -5.79 -6.19 4.63
C GLY A 188 -6.99 -6.96 5.19
N GLY A 189 -7.20 -8.22 4.83
CA GLY A 189 -8.42 -8.95 5.21
C GLY A 189 -8.65 -9.05 6.72
N LEU A 190 -7.62 -9.38 7.51
CA LEU A 190 -7.70 -9.41 8.96
C LEU A 190 -7.84 -8.00 9.57
N VAL A 191 -7.16 -7.01 9.00
CA VAL A 191 -7.26 -5.61 9.45
C VAL A 191 -8.67 -5.08 9.20
N TYR A 192 -9.23 -5.34 8.03
CA TYR A 192 -10.62 -4.97 7.71
C TYR A 192 -11.62 -5.59 8.69
N HIS A 193 -11.48 -6.90 8.92
CA HIS A 193 -12.33 -7.62 9.88
C HIS A 193 -12.22 -7.02 11.29
N TRP A 194 -11.00 -6.71 11.72
CA TRP A 194 -10.76 -6.11 13.03
C TRP A 194 -11.40 -4.72 13.16
N VAL A 195 -11.20 -3.83 12.18
CA VAL A 195 -11.79 -2.48 12.21
C VAL A 195 -13.31 -2.51 12.17
N LYS A 196 -13.90 -3.47 11.43
CA LYS A 196 -15.36 -3.61 11.30
C LYS A 196 -16.05 -4.13 12.54
N ASN A 197 -15.41 -5.06 13.26
CA ASN A 197 -16.08 -5.84 14.31
C ASN A 197 -15.66 -5.45 15.72
N TYR A 198 -14.63 -4.66 15.89
CA TYR A 198 -14.13 -4.27 17.20
C TYR A 198 -14.09 -2.75 17.37
N LYS A 199 -14.23 -2.30 18.62
CA LYS A 199 -14.03 -0.88 18.96
C LYS A 199 -12.53 -0.56 18.86
N THR A 200 -12.18 0.27 17.91
CA THR A 200 -10.79 0.65 17.60
C THR A 200 -10.67 2.15 17.36
N ASP A 201 -9.48 2.69 17.49
CA ASP A 201 -9.10 4.05 17.13
C ASP A 201 -8.82 4.23 15.61
N TRP A 202 -9.09 3.20 14.81
CA TRP A 202 -8.98 3.23 13.36
C TRP A 202 -10.34 3.20 12.69
N GLU A 203 -10.45 3.82 11.54
CA GLU A 203 -11.64 3.81 10.69
C GLU A 203 -11.28 3.60 9.23
N LEU A 204 -12.16 2.90 8.51
CA LEU A 204 -12.08 2.81 7.06
C LEU A 204 -12.57 4.12 6.46
N ILE A 205 -11.72 4.74 5.62
CA ILE A 205 -12.05 5.96 4.90
C ILE A 205 -11.96 5.72 3.40
N GLY A 206 -13.05 6.05 2.71
CA GLY A 206 -13.15 5.86 1.26
C GLY A 206 -13.73 4.53 0.83
N ASP A 207 -14.35 4.56 -0.34
CA ASP A 207 -15.02 3.43 -0.96
C ASP A 207 -14.08 2.84 -2.02
N HIS A 208 -13.43 1.75 -1.68
CA HIS A 208 -12.31 1.18 -2.43
C HIS A 208 -12.72 0.27 -3.57
N TYR A 209 -14.00 -0.04 -3.65
CA TYR A 209 -14.52 -1.13 -4.46
C TYR A 209 -14.64 -0.83 -5.96
N HIS A 210 -14.30 0.39 -6.40
CA HIS A 210 -14.69 0.83 -7.75
C HIS A 210 -13.57 0.95 -8.78
N ALA A 211 -12.34 0.52 -8.44
CA ALA A 211 -11.18 0.70 -9.33
C ALA A 211 -10.55 -0.62 -9.83
N GLY A 212 -11.37 -1.65 -10.01
CA GLY A 212 -10.89 -2.96 -10.47
C GLY A 212 -10.96 -4.05 -9.39
N PRO A 213 -10.50 -5.28 -9.67
CA PRO A 213 -10.62 -6.39 -8.71
C PRO A 213 -9.68 -6.27 -7.51
N ASN A 214 -8.54 -5.60 -7.67
CA ASN A 214 -7.60 -5.32 -6.59
C ASN A 214 -8.05 -4.08 -5.82
N ILE A 215 -8.22 -4.23 -4.51
CA ILE A 215 -8.73 -3.21 -3.61
C ILE A 215 -7.59 -2.71 -2.71
N LYS A 216 -7.44 -1.39 -2.62
CA LYS A 216 -6.61 -0.78 -1.58
C LYS A 216 -7.50 -0.44 -0.38
N LEU A 217 -7.18 -1.00 0.78
CA LEU A 217 -7.82 -0.56 2.03
C LEU A 217 -7.14 0.71 2.51
N ILE A 218 -7.92 1.74 2.77
CA ILE A 218 -7.39 3.00 3.31
C ILE A 218 -8.02 3.23 4.67
N LEU A 219 -7.15 3.35 5.66
CA LEU A 219 -7.49 3.48 7.05
C LEU A 219 -6.97 4.82 7.59
N LYS A 220 -7.74 5.44 8.47
CA LYS A 220 -7.34 6.64 9.21
C LYS A 220 -7.34 6.36 10.70
N LYS A 221 -6.31 6.82 11.40
CA LYS A 221 -6.26 6.83 12.84
C LYS A 221 -7.07 8.03 13.37
N LYS A 222 -8.01 7.79 14.29
CA LYS A 222 -8.85 8.82 14.92
C LYS A 222 -8.11 9.70 15.88
#